data_b84140c2f9c01fcdbbf51e4df937a1c4
#
_entry.id   b84140c2f9c01fcdbbf51e4df937a1c4
#
_cell.length_a   1.000
_cell.length_b   1.000
_cell.length_c   1.000
_cell.angle_alpha   90.00
_cell.angle_beta   90.00
_cell.angle_gamma   90.00
#
_symmetry.space_group_name_H-M   'P 1'
#
loop_
_entity.id
_entity.type
_entity.pdbx_description
1 polymer ?
#
loop_
_entity_poly.entity_id
_entity_poly.type
_entity_poly.pdbx_seq_one_letter_code
_entity_poly.pdbx_strand_id
1 'polypeptide(L)'
;MRAWGRKVKLNIFHVWVTGLAAVMLAGAVAGVVVFTRGLVVTNLTDLVPWGLWITIDLSAIAMSAGAFLLCAAVYLLDLKRYQPIARTATFIGLIGYSMAVLTLLLDIGRPDRFWHPMVFWNPHSVLWEITMCVTLYLTVLTLESAPILGSAAWFQGRWPRVATTLQNIHQYAPYLAIAGLGLSLLHQSSLGAAYGVLKARPIWYRPDLSVLFIVSAMAGGPALTVLSSMLAGRLSTRVHINDALLEKVSGLIGWVLMGYLYLRFWDALSMTYTYSPGRTEGLRLLTQGPLSFNFWVGEIILGIIVPMIVLLRPSLRRVPVLRMIALLMIIGGVAAYRWDTNLAGQLIVLTYLPQEIVARYTDYVPSLIETLAGAGVIAYGLMAFTLGARYLNVVDHQEVLEAHALPQLATSAAD
;
A
#
# COMPACT_ATOMS: atom_id res chain seq x y z
N MET A 1 48.98 29.41 4.15
CA MET A 1 47.52 29.50 4.42
C MET A 1 46.77 29.37 3.11
N ARG A 2 46.50 28.16 2.68
CA ARG A 2 45.59 27.83 1.57
C ARG A 2 44.84 26.59 1.99
N ALA A 3 43.68 26.75 2.56
CA ALA A 3 42.75 25.65 2.77
C ALA A 3 41.35 26.22 3.04
N TRP A 4 40.40 25.55 2.49
CA TRP A 4 38.96 25.65 2.72
C TRP A 4 38.16 26.55 1.77
N GLY A 5 37.90 25.98 0.62
CA GLY A 5 36.85 26.39 -0.32
C GLY A 5 36.34 25.23 -1.14
N ARG A 6 36.24 23.99 -0.60
CA ARG A 6 35.40 22.96 -1.20
C ARG A 6 33.96 23.36 -1.00
N LYS A 7 33.36 24.06 -1.96
CA LYS A 7 31.90 24.13 -2.08
C LYS A 7 31.38 22.71 -2.15
N VAL A 8 30.82 22.20 -1.05
CA VAL A 8 30.07 20.96 -1.04
C VAL A 8 28.91 21.20 -1.99
N LYS A 9 28.98 20.66 -3.23
CA LYS A 9 27.83 20.60 -4.12
C LYS A 9 26.84 19.67 -3.43
N LEU A 10 25.86 20.24 -2.74
CA LEU A 10 24.76 19.51 -2.14
C LEU A 10 24.06 18.74 -3.27
N ASN A 11 24.28 17.43 -3.32
CA ASN A 11 23.60 16.56 -4.25
C ASN A 11 22.17 16.37 -3.71
N ILE A 12 21.15 16.67 -4.52
CA ILE A 12 19.73 16.53 -4.17
C ILE A 12 19.44 15.18 -3.50
N PHE A 13 20.10 14.13 -3.97
CA PHE A 13 19.98 12.79 -3.38
C PHE A 13 20.39 12.76 -1.89
N HIS A 14 21.53 13.38 -1.53
CA HIS A 14 21.97 13.41 -0.12
C HIS A 14 21.02 14.24 0.75
N VAL A 15 20.53 15.37 0.25
CA VAL A 15 19.54 16.19 0.97
C VAL A 15 18.26 15.38 1.22
N TRP A 16 17.75 14.69 0.20
CA TRP A 16 16.58 13.83 0.28
C TRP A 16 16.76 12.71 1.31
N VAL A 17 17.83 11.92 1.18
CA VAL A 17 18.14 10.81 2.09
C VAL A 17 18.34 11.29 3.53
N THR A 18 19.04 12.42 3.73
CA THR A 18 19.23 13.01 5.07
C THR A 18 17.90 13.47 5.67
N GLY A 19 17.04 14.11 4.87
CA GLY A 19 15.70 14.51 5.29
C GLY A 19 14.84 13.32 5.73
N LEU A 20 14.80 12.27 4.91
CA LEU A 20 14.10 11.04 5.27
C LEU A 20 14.68 10.39 6.54
N ALA A 21 16.00 10.33 6.66
CA ALA A 21 16.67 9.78 7.84
C ALA A 21 16.32 10.56 9.11
N ALA A 22 16.22 11.89 9.03
CA ALA A 22 15.81 12.73 10.16
C ALA A 22 14.36 12.44 10.59
N VAL A 23 13.43 12.31 9.63
CA VAL A 23 12.04 11.94 9.92
C VAL A 23 11.94 10.52 10.48
N MET A 24 12.69 9.56 9.93
CA MET A 24 12.77 8.20 10.47
C MET A 24 13.28 8.18 11.91
N LEU A 25 14.31 8.97 12.22
CA LEU A 25 14.86 9.07 13.58
C LEU A 25 13.82 9.66 14.56
N ALA A 26 13.13 10.72 14.16
CA ALA A 26 12.04 11.29 14.96
C ALA A 26 10.92 10.28 15.20
N GLY A 27 10.52 9.52 14.15
CA GLY A 27 9.55 8.45 14.25
C GLY A 27 10.00 7.29 15.14
N ALA A 28 11.28 6.89 15.05
CA ALA A 28 11.86 5.86 15.91
C ALA A 28 11.86 6.28 17.39
N VAL A 29 12.19 7.55 17.69
CA VAL A 29 12.11 8.10 19.06
C VAL A 29 10.66 8.06 19.55
N ALA A 30 9.69 8.47 18.72
CA ALA A 30 8.26 8.38 19.05
C ALA A 30 7.83 6.91 19.30
N GLY A 31 8.29 5.97 18.48
CA GLY A 31 8.04 4.52 18.66
C GLY A 31 8.60 3.99 19.98
N VAL A 32 9.81 4.39 20.35
CA VAL A 32 10.40 4.03 21.67
C VAL A 32 9.54 4.57 22.82
N VAL A 33 9.00 5.79 22.70
CA VAL A 33 8.08 6.35 23.71
C VAL A 33 6.81 5.50 23.81
N VAL A 34 6.23 5.07 22.68
CA VAL A 34 5.06 4.18 22.67
C VAL A 34 5.39 2.83 23.32
N PHE A 35 6.52 2.20 22.98
CA PHE A 35 6.90 0.90 23.54
C PHE A 35 7.23 0.94 25.04
N THR A 36 7.69 2.07 25.53
CA THR A 36 8.05 2.22 26.97
C THR A 36 6.90 2.70 27.83
N ARG A 37 6.02 3.56 27.29
CA ARG A 37 4.91 4.16 28.03
C ARG A 37 3.54 3.54 27.70
N GLY A 38 3.45 2.73 26.64
CA GLY A 38 2.20 2.17 26.14
C GLY A 38 1.36 3.19 25.36
N LEU A 39 0.14 2.79 24.98
CA LEU A 39 -0.78 3.61 24.18
C LEU A 39 -1.34 4.84 24.91
N VAL A 40 -1.07 5.00 26.20
CA VAL A 40 -1.50 6.19 26.98
C VAL A 40 -0.95 7.52 26.44
N VAL A 41 0.12 7.48 25.62
CA VAL A 41 0.70 8.67 24.98
C VAL A 41 0.03 9.04 23.65
N THR A 42 -0.98 8.27 23.25
CA THR A 42 -1.77 8.47 22.03
C THR A 42 -3.13 9.10 22.38
N ASN A 43 -3.86 9.52 21.36
CA ASN A 43 -5.26 9.93 21.50
C ASN A 43 -6.25 8.80 21.22
N LEU A 44 -5.76 7.54 21.20
CA LEU A 44 -6.62 6.36 21.10
C LEU A 44 -7.44 6.20 22.38
N THR A 45 -8.68 5.75 22.22
CA THR A 45 -9.62 5.54 23.32
C THR A 45 -10.34 4.20 23.12
N ASP A 46 -11.06 3.71 24.14
CA ASP A 46 -11.90 2.52 24.03
C ASP A 46 -13.00 2.65 22.95
N LEU A 47 -13.39 3.88 22.62
CA LEU A 47 -14.38 4.18 21.58
C LEU A 47 -13.75 4.26 20.19
N VAL A 48 -12.52 4.74 20.10
CA VAL A 48 -11.72 4.87 18.88
C VAL A 48 -10.37 4.18 19.08
N PRO A 49 -10.34 2.83 19.08
CA PRO A 49 -9.13 2.07 19.28
C PRO A 49 -8.20 2.05 18.06
N TRP A 50 -8.69 2.35 16.86
CA TRP A 50 -7.96 2.30 15.60
C TRP A 50 -7.82 3.69 14.97
N GLY A 51 -6.66 4.30 15.14
CA GLY A 51 -6.38 5.66 14.68
C GLY A 51 -5.55 5.72 13.39
N LEU A 52 -4.61 6.66 13.39
CA LEU A 52 -3.73 6.96 12.25
C LEU A 52 -2.90 5.76 11.80
N TRP A 53 -2.35 4.98 12.73
CA TRP A 53 -1.47 3.87 12.40
C TRP A 53 -2.19 2.76 11.64
N ILE A 54 -3.44 2.44 12.02
CA ILE A 54 -4.27 1.48 11.27
C ILE A 54 -4.62 2.02 9.88
N THR A 55 -4.84 3.32 9.73
CA THR A 55 -5.05 3.92 8.39
C THR A 55 -3.80 3.80 7.51
N ILE A 56 -2.60 4.01 8.08
CA ILE A 56 -1.34 3.82 7.36
C ILE A 56 -1.15 2.34 6.99
N ASP A 57 -1.42 1.44 7.93
CA ASP A 57 -1.41 -0.02 7.73
C ASP A 57 -2.30 -0.42 6.55
N LEU A 58 -3.59 -0.11 6.63
CA LEU A 58 -4.57 -0.42 5.59
C LEU A 58 -4.19 0.15 4.21
N SER A 59 -3.58 1.34 4.19
CA SER A 59 -3.12 2.00 2.96
C SER A 59 -1.88 1.30 2.41
N ALA A 60 -0.91 0.99 3.25
CA ALA A 60 0.33 0.30 2.87
C ALA A 60 0.02 -1.11 2.32
N ILE A 61 -0.88 -1.85 2.98
CA ILE A 61 -1.36 -3.16 2.51
C ILE A 61 -2.08 -3.03 1.17
N ALA A 62 -2.94 -2.01 0.99
CA ALA A 62 -3.63 -1.80 -0.29
C ALA A 62 -2.65 -1.56 -1.44
N MET A 63 -1.65 -0.69 -1.22
CA MET A 63 -0.60 -0.42 -2.22
C MET A 63 0.22 -1.66 -2.53
N SER A 64 0.61 -2.43 -1.51
CA SER A 64 1.40 -3.65 -1.64
C SER A 64 0.63 -4.75 -2.37
N ALA A 65 -0.56 -5.10 -1.90
CA ALA A 65 -1.36 -6.16 -2.50
C ALA A 65 -1.78 -5.84 -3.94
N GLY A 66 -2.14 -4.58 -4.22
CA GLY A 66 -2.46 -4.13 -5.57
C GLY A 66 -1.26 -4.16 -6.51
N ALA A 67 -0.06 -3.81 -6.05
CA ALA A 67 1.17 -3.95 -6.83
C ALA A 67 1.44 -5.43 -7.15
N PHE A 68 1.28 -6.31 -6.17
CA PHE A 68 1.46 -7.75 -6.37
C PHE A 68 0.43 -8.35 -7.32
N LEU A 69 -0.83 -7.89 -7.31
CA LEU A 69 -1.84 -8.30 -8.30
C LEU A 69 -1.39 -8.02 -9.74
N LEU A 70 -0.70 -6.90 -9.97
CA LEU A 70 -0.10 -6.61 -11.27
C LEU A 70 1.00 -7.62 -11.61
N CYS A 71 1.86 -7.95 -10.66
CA CYS A 71 2.90 -8.97 -10.81
C CYS A 71 2.28 -10.35 -11.11
N ALA A 72 1.32 -10.79 -10.32
CA ALA A 72 0.64 -12.06 -10.50
C ALA A 72 -0.07 -12.16 -11.86
N ALA A 73 -0.72 -11.09 -12.32
CA ALA A 73 -1.34 -11.06 -13.65
C ALA A 73 -0.32 -11.27 -14.78
N VAL A 74 0.89 -10.74 -14.63
CA VAL A 74 1.98 -10.95 -15.60
C VAL A 74 2.35 -12.43 -15.69
N TYR A 75 2.54 -13.10 -14.57
CA TYR A 75 2.97 -14.51 -14.52
C TYR A 75 1.85 -15.49 -14.86
N LEU A 76 0.63 -15.26 -14.35
CA LEU A 76 -0.49 -16.20 -14.53
C LEU A 76 -1.18 -16.09 -15.88
N LEU A 77 -1.23 -14.87 -16.45
CA LEU A 77 -1.84 -14.63 -17.76
C LEU A 77 -0.81 -14.62 -18.91
N ASP A 78 0.44 -14.99 -18.62
CA ASP A 78 1.59 -14.96 -19.55
C ASP A 78 1.73 -13.62 -20.31
N LEU A 79 1.48 -12.53 -19.59
CA LEU A 79 1.55 -11.19 -20.15
C LEU A 79 3.01 -10.68 -20.18
N LYS A 80 3.88 -11.37 -20.93
CA LYS A 80 5.34 -11.11 -21.03
C LYS A 80 5.69 -9.65 -21.26
N ARG A 81 4.85 -8.92 -22.01
CA ARG A 81 5.04 -7.48 -22.27
C ARG A 81 5.04 -6.61 -21.01
N TYR A 82 4.44 -7.07 -19.89
CA TYR A 82 4.37 -6.34 -18.62
C TYR A 82 5.42 -6.83 -17.61
N GLN A 83 6.19 -7.85 -17.94
CA GLN A 83 7.19 -8.43 -17.05
C GLN A 83 8.23 -7.41 -16.51
N PRO A 84 8.66 -6.39 -17.27
CA PRO A 84 9.60 -5.41 -16.75
C PRO A 84 9.11 -4.66 -15.50
N ILE A 85 7.78 -4.46 -15.36
CA ILE A 85 7.21 -3.75 -14.22
C ILE A 85 7.00 -4.67 -12.98
N ALA A 86 7.00 -5.99 -13.18
CA ALA A 86 6.73 -6.95 -12.11
C ALA A 86 7.77 -6.87 -10.97
N ARG A 87 9.06 -6.72 -11.29
CA ARG A 87 10.14 -6.56 -10.30
C ARG A 87 9.91 -5.34 -9.40
N THR A 88 9.53 -4.21 -9.98
CA THR A 88 9.19 -2.99 -9.23
C THR A 88 7.97 -3.23 -8.34
N ALA A 89 6.95 -3.90 -8.87
CA ALA A 89 5.71 -4.23 -8.16
C ALA A 89 5.97 -5.13 -6.94
N THR A 90 6.76 -6.20 -7.10
CA THR A 90 7.15 -7.10 -6.00
C THR A 90 7.92 -6.34 -4.91
N PHE A 91 8.85 -5.48 -5.28
CA PHE A 91 9.64 -4.71 -4.33
C PHE A 91 8.78 -3.69 -3.55
N ILE A 92 7.84 -3.02 -4.22
CA ILE A 92 6.83 -2.17 -3.56
C ILE A 92 5.95 -3.00 -2.62
N GLY A 93 5.59 -4.22 -3.05
CA GLY A 93 4.89 -5.18 -2.22
C GLY A 93 5.60 -5.44 -0.90
N LEU A 94 6.88 -5.79 -0.95
CA LEU A 94 7.69 -6.06 0.25
C LEU A 94 7.79 -4.83 1.17
N ILE A 95 8.04 -3.64 0.60
CA ILE A 95 8.11 -2.40 1.38
C ILE A 95 6.76 -2.12 2.06
N GLY A 96 5.65 -2.18 1.34
CA GLY A 96 4.33 -1.89 1.89
C GLY A 96 3.96 -2.82 3.06
N TYR A 97 4.23 -4.13 2.94
CA TYR A 97 4.00 -5.08 4.04
C TYR A 97 4.95 -4.87 5.22
N SER A 98 6.19 -4.50 4.98
CA SER A 98 7.10 -4.15 6.08
C SER A 98 6.65 -2.89 6.82
N MET A 99 6.07 -1.90 6.11
CA MET A 99 5.44 -0.73 6.73
C MET A 99 4.22 -1.12 7.56
N ALA A 100 3.37 -2.01 7.04
CA ALA A 100 2.21 -2.53 7.74
C ALA A 100 2.60 -3.22 9.06
N VAL A 101 3.59 -4.09 9.03
CA VAL A 101 4.10 -4.75 10.26
C VAL A 101 4.62 -3.74 11.27
N LEU A 102 5.33 -2.69 10.82
CA LEU A 102 5.84 -1.65 11.72
C LEU A 102 4.70 -0.85 12.38
N THR A 103 3.65 -0.50 11.62
CA THR A 103 2.49 0.21 12.18
C THR A 103 1.66 -0.67 13.11
N LEU A 104 1.46 -1.94 12.78
CA LEU A 104 0.80 -2.91 13.66
C LEU A 104 1.55 -3.10 14.98
N LEU A 105 2.88 -3.18 14.95
CA LEU A 105 3.67 -3.28 16.19
C LEU A 105 3.50 -2.06 17.09
N LEU A 106 3.30 -0.86 16.53
CA LEU A 106 3.00 0.35 17.30
C LEU A 106 1.60 0.30 17.94
N ASP A 107 0.62 -0.26 17.20
CA ASP A 107 -0.80 -0.25 17.58
C ASP A 107 -1.20 -1.37 18.55
N ILE A 108 -0.49 -2.49 18.54
CA ILE A 108 -0.89 -3.73 19.26
C ILE A 108 -0.88 -3.61 20.79
N GLY A 109 -0.33 -2.53 21.36
CA GLY A 109 -0.25 -2.28 22.80
C GLY A 109 0.72 -3.19 23.57
N ARG A 110 0.85 -4.44 23.19
CA ARG A 110 1.76 -5.46 23.76
C ARG A 110 2.63 -6.09 22.67
N PRO A 111 3.59 -5.32 22.10
CA PRO A 111 4.45 -5.77 21.00
C PRO A 111 5.32 -6.99 21.38
N ASP A 112 5.59 -7.21 22.66
CA ASP A 112 6.26 -8.40 23.20
C ASP A 112 5.50 -9.71 22.93
N ARG A 113 4.20 -9.63 22.59
CA ARG A 113 3.32 -10.77 22.34
C ARG A 113 2.94 -10.96 20.86
N PHE A 114 3.60 -10.29 19.93
CA PHE A 114 3.29 -10.39 18.49
C PHE A 114 3.31 -11.84 17.94
N TRP A 115 4.09 -12.72 18.56
CA TRP A 115 4.25 -14.12 18.21
C TRP A 115 3.11 -15.04 18.71
N HIS A 116 2.25 -14.55 19.64
CA HIS A 116 1.18 -15.37 20.25
C HIS A 116 0.23 -16.01 19.22
N PRO A 117 -0.24 -15.31 18.15
CA PRO A 117 -1.13 -15.91 17.16
C PRO A 117 -0.52 -17.10 16.42
N MET A 118 0.80 -17.19 16.35
CA MET A 118 1.50 -18.29 15.69
C MET A 118 1.51 -19.57 16.52
N VAL A 119 1.37 -19.44 17.85
CA VAL A 119 1.38 -20.57 18.80
C VAL A 119 -0.03 -20.87 19.30
N PHE A 120 -0.80 -19.86 19.64
CA PHE A 120 -2.16 -19.97 20.16
C PHE A 120 -3.18 -19.76 19.05
N TRP A 121 -3.52 -20.82 18.36
CA TRP A 121 -4.40 -20.77 17.19
C TRP A 121 -5.84 -20.51 17.59
N ASN A 122 -6.46 -19.54 16.92
CA ASN A 122 -7.88 -19.23 17.05
C ASN A 122 -8.51 -18.98 15.67
N PRO A 123 -8.83 -20.04 14.89
CA PRO A 123 -9.37 -19.92 13.54
C PRO A 123 -10.72 -19.17 13.45
N HIS A 124 -11.40 -18.98 14.58
CA HIS A 124 -12.66 -18.21 14.63
C HIS A 124 -12.45 -16.72 14.84
N SER A 125 -11.19 -16.26 15.00
CA SER A 125 -10.86 -14.85 15.14
C SER A 125 -10.40 -14.28 13.82
N VAL A 126 -11.09 -13.26 13.31
CA VAL A 126 -10.67 -12.52 12.10
C VAL A 126 -9.30 -11.87 12.29
N LEU A 127 -9.00 -11.36 13.50
CA LEU A 127 -7.69 -10.76 13.78
C LEU A 127 -6.57 -11.79 13.77
N TRP A 128 -6.85 -13.05 14.20
CA TRP A 128 -5.90 -14.14 14.07
C TRP A 128 -5.63 -14.47 12.60
N GLU A 129 -6.69 -14.58 11.78
CA GLU A 129 -6.57 -14.81 10.33
C GLU A 129 -5.72 -13.72 9.66
N ILE A 130 -6.00 -12.44 9.94
CA ILE A 130 -5.24 -11.30 9.42
C ILE A 130 -3.76 -11.43 9.79
N THR A 131 -3.43 -11.76 11.04
CA THR A 131 -2.04 -11.92 11.49
C THR A 131 -1.33 -13.05 10.76
N MET A 132 -2.01 -14.18 10.55
CA MET A 132 -1.46 -15.32 9.80
C MET A 132 -1.26 -14.94 8.32
N CYS A 133 -2.23 -14.24 7.71
CA CYS A 133 -2.10 -13.73 6.35
C CYS A 133 -0.91 -12.78 6.19
N VAL A 134 -0.73 -11.82 7.12
CA VAL A 134 0.43 -10.91 7.12
C VAL A 134 1.73 -11.70 7.15
N THR A 135 1.84 -12.66 8.05
CA THR A 135 3.06 -13.46 8.24
C THR A 135 3.39 -14.29 6.99
N LEU A 136 2.41 -15.03 6.48
CA LEU A 136 2.59 -15.88 5.30
C LEU A 136 2.89 -15.05 4.06
N TYR A 137 2.16 -13.95 3.84
CA TYR A 137 2.34 -13.14 2.65
C TYR A 137 3.66 -12.35 2.68
N LEU A 138 4.07 -11.83 3.85
CA LEU A 138 5.40 -11.21 3.99
C LEU A 138 6.52 -12.23 3.70
N THR A 139 6.33 -13.49 4.09
CA THR A 139 7.26 -14.58 3.76
C THR A 139 7.34 -14.80 2.26
N VAL A 140 6.20 -14.89 1.55
CA VAL A 140 6.15 -15.02 0.10
C VAL A 140 6.84 -13.83 -0.60
N LEU A 141 6.50 -12.60 -0.18
CA LEU A 141 7.13 -11.39 -0.75
C LEU A 141 8.63 -11.33 -0.52
N THR A 142 9.10 -11.79 0.65
CA THR A 142 10.53 -11.86 0.97
C THR A 142 11.24 -12.87 0.05
N LEU A 143 10.66 -14.04 -0.15
CA LEU A 143 11.21 -15.07 -1.05
C LEU A 143 11.21 -14.59 -2.51
N GLU A 144 10.14 -13.96 -2.96
CA GLU A 144 10.02 -13.45 -4.33
C GLU A 144 10.94 -12.25 -4.60
N SER A 145 11.23 -11.45 -3.58
CA SER A 145 12.18 -10.33 -3.66
C SER A 145 13.65 -10.77 -3.50
N ALA A 146 13.92 -11.96 -2.98
CA ALA A 146 15.26 -12.43 -2.70
C ALA A 146 16.18 -12.45 -3.95
N PRO A 147 15.72 -12.83 -5.16
CA PRO A 147 16.54 -12.75 -6.38
C PRO A 147 17.00 -11.33 -6.72
N ILE A 148 16.24 -10.30 -6.34
CA ILE A 148 16.60 -8.89 -6.55
C ILE A 148 17.89 -8.57 -5.78
N LEU A 149 17.96 -8.98 -4.50
CA LEU A 149 19.16 -8.82 -3.68
C LEU A 149 20.32 -9.69 -4.23
N GLY A 150 20.02 -10.94 -4.60
CA GLY A 150 20.99 -11.86 -5.17
C GLY A 150 21.62 -11.37 -6.48
N SER A 151 20.94 -10.52 -7.25
CA SER A 151 21.45 -9.95 -8.50
C SER A 151 22.33 -8.70 -8.29
N ALA A 152 22.39 -8.13 -7.08
CA ALA A 152 23.16 -6.93 -6.80
C ALA A 152 24.69 -7.22 -6.84
N ALA A 153 25.44 -6.50 -7.69
CA ALA A 153 26.86 -6.75 -7.91
C ALA A 153 27.71 -6.67 -6.62
N TRP A 154 27.39 -5.71 -5.72
CA TRP A 154 28.07 -5.58 -4.43
C TRP A 154 27.83 -6.78 -3.51
N PHE A 155 26.63 -7.38 -3.57
CA PHE A 155 26.26 -8.56 -2.78
C PHE A 155 26.92 -9.82 -3.33
N GLN A 156 26.94 -10.00 -4.67
CA GLN A 156 27.64 -11.10 -5.35
C GLN A 156 29.13 -11.08 -5.04
N GLY A 157 29.77 -9.90 -5.07
CA GLY A 157 31.19 -9.77 -4.76
C GLY A 157 31.55 -10.14 -3.32
N ARG A 158 30.62 -9.95 -2.36
CA ARG A 158 30.86 -10.19 -0.93
C ARG A 158 30.44 -11.59 -0.48
N TRP A 159 29.30 -12.12 -1.00
CA TRP A 159 28.73 -13.42 -0.63
C TRP A 159 28.23 -14.21 -1.85
N PRO A 160 29.16 -14.68 -2.72
CA PRO A 160 28.76 -15.28 -4.01
C PRO A 160 27.88 -16.52 -3.87
N ARG A 161 28.13 -17.39 -2.90
CA ARG A 161 27.32 -18.60 -2.66
C ARG A 161 25.89 -18.24 -2.23
N VAL A 162 25.74 -17.29 -1.33
CA VAL A 162 24.41 -16.82 -0.88
C VAL A 162 23.68 -16.13 -2.04
N ALA A 163 24.38 -15.31 -2.83
CA ALA A 163 23.80 -14.65 -4.01
C ALA A 163 23.24 -15.68 -5.01
N THR A 164 23.98 -16.74 -5.32
CA THR A 164 23.51 -17.82 -6.19
C THR A 164 22.28 -18.53 -5.61
N THR A 165 22.28 -18.83 -4.30
CA THR A 165 21.11 -19.44 -3.65
C THR A 165 19.89 -18.56 -3.75
N LEU A 166 20.02 -17.24 -3.51
CA LEU A 166 18.90 -16.30 -3.62
C LEU A 166 18.40 -16.19 -5.07
N GLN A 167 19.29 -16.20 -6.06
CA GLN A 167 18.90 -16.17 -7.47
C GLN A 167 18.15 -17.45 -7.88
N ASN A 168 18.54 -18.61 -7.36
CA ASN A 168 17.88 -19.88 -7.64
C ASN A 168 16.43 -19.93 -7.16
N ILE A 169 16.02 -19.06 -6.21
CA ILE A 169 14.62 -18.94 -5.78
C ILE A 169 13.72 -18.55 -6.97
N HIS A 170 14.26 -17.86 -7.99
CA HIS A 170 13.47 -17.44 -9.15
C HIS A 170 12.83 -18.62 -9.91
N GLN A 171 13.38 -19.83 -9.84
CA GLN A 171 12.74 -21.02 -10.42
C GLN A 171 11.36 -21.34 -9.82
N TYR A 172 11.07 -20.86 -8.60
CA TYR A 172 9.80 -21.03 -7.90
C TYR A 172 8.83 -19.85 -8.11
N ALA A 173 9.21 -18.84 -8.92
CA ALA A 173 8.41 -17.62 -9.12
C ALA A 173 6.94 -17.90 -9.53
N PRO A 174 6.59 -18.88 -10.41
CA PRO A 174 5.20 -19.18 -10.73
C PRO A 174 4.40 -19.66 -9.52
N TYR A 175 4.99 -20.51 -8.66
CA TYR A 175 4.33 -21.02 -7.44
C TYR A 175 4.17 -19.92 -6.40
N LEU A 176 5.19 -19.07 -6.23
CA LEU A 176 5.13 -17.91 -5.33
C LEU A 176 4.09 -16.90 -5.80
N ALA A 177 3.98 -16.68 -7.13
CA ALA A 177 2.96 -15.80 -7.70
C ALA A 177 1.54 -16.30 -7.44
N ILE A 178 1.28 -17.62 -7.54
CA ILE A 178 -0.02 -18.23 -7.22
C ILE A 178 -0.33 -18.08 -5.73
N ALA A 179 0.60 -18.47 -4.87
CA ALA A 179 0.45 -18.37 -3.42
C ALA A 179 0.24 -16.91 -2.98
N GLY A 180 1.06 -16.00 -3.51
CA GLY A 180 0.99 -14.58 -3.21
C GLY A 180 -0.31 -13.94 -3.71
N LEU A 181 -0.82 -14.33 -4.90
CA LEU A 181 -2.12 -13.88 -5.39
C LEU A 181 -3.24 -14.31 -4.44
N GLY A 182 -3.27 -15.58 -4.06
CA GLY A 182 -4.27 -16.09 -3.11
C GLY A 182 -4.22 -15.35 -1.79
N LEU A 183 -3.02 -15.21 -1.20
CA LEU A 183 -2.81 -14.52 0.07
C LEU A 183 -3.14 -13.03 -0.01
N SER A 184 -2.79 -12.34 -1.12
CA SER A 184 -3.08 -10.92 -1.28
C SER A 184 -4.58 -10.63 -1.38
N LEU A 185 -5.31 -11.46 -2.14
CA LEU A 185 -6.77 -11.37 -2.25
C LEU A 185 -7.45 -11.72 -0.93
N LEU A 186 -7.03 -12.83 -0.29
CA LEU A 186 -7.54 -13.23 1.01
C LEU A 186 -7.33 -12.10 2.03
N HIS A 187 -6.13 -11.57 2.14
CA HIS A 187 -5.83 -10.51 3.11
C HIS A 187 -6.66 -9.23 2.86
N GLN A 188 -6.78 -8.78 1.61
CA GLN A 188 -7.61 -7.60 1.31
C GLN A 188 -9.09 -7.85 1.61
N SER A 189 -9.62 -9.02 1.29
CA SER A 189 -11.00 -9.37 1.62
C SER A 189 -11.23 -9.53 3.12
N SER A 190 -10.30 -10.13 3.85
CA SER A 190 -10.37 -10.30 5.30
C SER A 190 -10.29 -8.98 6.05
N LEU A 191 -9.47 -8.02 5.60
CA LEU A 191 -9.47 -6.67 6.14
C LEU A 191 -10.84 -6.00 5.97
N GLY A 192 -11.44 -6.08 4.78
CA GLY A 192 -12.81 -5.59 4.57
C GLY A 192 -13.84 -6.34 5.41
N ALA A 193 -13.70 -7.66 5.55
CA ALA A 193 -14.57 -8.49 6.37
C ALA A 193 -14.43 -8.19 7.87
N ALA A 194 -13.21 -7.86 8.35
CA ALA A 194 -12.98 -7.48 9.75
C ALA A 194 -13.89 -6.33 10.19
N TYR A 195 -14.11 -5.37 9.30
CA TYR A 195 -15.11 -4.31 9.48
C TYR A 195 -16.52 -4.82 9.17
N GLY A 196 -16.70 -5.53 8.05
CA GLY A 196 -17.99 -5.94 7.50
C GLY A 196 -18.82 -6.87 8.38
N VAL A 197 -18.21 -7.58 9.34
CA VAL A 197 -18.92 -8.48 10.28
C VAL A 197 -19.29 -7.82 11.60
N LEU A 198 -18.86 -6.60 11.86
CA LEU A 198 -19.06 -5.91 13.14
C LEU A 198 -20.46 -5.27 13.24
N LYS A 199 -21.44 -6.03 13.69
CA LYS A 199 -22.82 -5.57 13.91
C LYS A 199 -22.94 -4.37 14.84
N ALA A 200 -22.06 -4.28 15.86
CA ALA A 200 -22.02 -3.17 16.81
C ALA A 200 -21.64 -1.81 16.17
N ARG A 201 -21.14 -1.84 14.95
CA ARG A 201 -20.76 -0.65 14.15
C ARG A 201 -21.53 -0.67 12.83
N PRO A 202 -22.80 -0.24 12.78
CA PRO A 202 -23.72 -0.49 11.67
C PRO A 202 -23.26 0.02 10.30
N ILE A 203 -22.48 1.11 10.24
CA ILE A 203 -21.93 1.60 8.98
C ILE A 203 -20.87 0.65 8.40
N TRP A 204 -20.19 -0.12 9.23
CA TRP A 204 -19.24 -1.14 8.77
C TRP A 204 -19.94 -2.44 8.38
N TYR A 205 -21.08 -2.77 9.04
CA TYR A 205 -21.77 -4.05 8.86
C TYR A 205 -22.38 -4.17 7.46
N ARG A 206 -21.55 -4.56 6.49
CA ARG A 206 -21.91 -4.79 5.10
C ARG A 206 -20.85 -5.65 4.38
N PRO A 207 -21.27 -6.61 3.54
CA PRO A 207 -20.35 -7.57 2.91
C PRO A 207 -19.54 -6.97 1.76
N ASP A 208 -19.96 -5.89 1.16
CA ASP A 208 -19.33 -5.22 0.03
C ASP A 208 -18.00 -4.54 0.36
N LEU A 209 -17.71 -4.28 1.64
CA LEU A 209 -16.42 -3.76 2.08
C LEU A 209 -15.25 -4.64 1.63
N SER A 210 -15.40 -5.98 1.67
CA SER A 210 -14.36 -6.90 1.18
C SER A 210 -14.03 -6.67 -0.30
N VAL A 211 -15.04 -6.47 -1.13
CA VAL A 211 -14.89 -6.22 -2.56
C VAL A 211 -14.28 -4.82 -2.81
N LEU A 212 -14.75 -3.80 -2.09
CA LEU A 212 -14.24 -2.44 -2.20
C LEU A 212 -12.77 -2.35 -1.79
N PHE A 213 -12.34 -3.13 -0.78
CA PHE A 213 -10.95 -3.21 -0.36
C PHE A 213 -10.07 -3.79 -1.46
N ILE A 214 -10.51 -4.88 -2.14
CA ILE A 214 -9.78 -5.46 -3.27
C ILE A 214 -9.70 -4.46 -4.44
N VAL A 215 -10.84 -3.89 -4.88
CA VAL A 215 -10.85 -3.06 -6.09
C VAL A 215 -10.10 -1.74 -5.88
N SER A 216 -10.18 -1.13 -4.70
CA SER A 216 -9.36 0.05 -4.38
C SER A 216 -7.86 -0.26 -4.38
N ALA A 217 -7.45 -1.45 -3.91
CA ALA A 217 -6.06 -1.91 -3.98
C ALA A 217 -5.61 -2.14 -5.43
N MET A 218 -6.49 -2.71 -6.28
CA MET A 218 -6.22 -2.89 -7.73
C MET A 218 -5.99 -1.56 -8.47
N ALA A 219 -6.51 -0.44 -7.96
CA ALA A 219 -6.20 0.88 -8.49
C ALA A 219 -4.91 1.46 -7.86
N GLY A 220 -4.78 1.40 -6.54
CA GLY A 220 -3.71 2.06 -5.78
C GLY A 220 -2.33 1.45 -6.01
N GLY A 221 -2.21 0.13 -5.94
CA GLY A 221 -0.91 -0.56 -6.08
C GLY A 221 -0.25 -0.37 -7.44
N PRO A 222 -0.95 -0.63 -8.56
CA PRO A 222 -0.44 -0.30 -9.88
C PRO A 222 -0.15 1.19 -10.07
N ALA A 223 -0.97 2.10 -9.47
CA ALA A 223 -0.71 3.52 -9.53
C ALA A 223 0.62 3.88 -8.84
N LEU A 224 0.88 3.34 -7.66
CA LEU A 224 2.16 3.54 -6.96
C LEU A 224 3.32 2.95 -7.76
N THR A 225 3.16 1.76 -8.35
CA THR A 225 4.20 1.10 -9.15
C THR A 225 4.57 1.93 -10.39
N VAL A 226 3.59 2.43 -11.13
CA VAL A 226 3.82 3.27 -12.31
C VAL A 226 4.43 4.61 -11.90
N LEU A 227 3.92 5.27 -10.85
CA LEU A 227 4.45 6.54 -10.37
C LEU A 227 5.90 6.41 -9.93
N SER A 228 6.22 5.39 -9.15
CA SER A 228 7.58 5.11 -8.66
C SER A 228 8.55 4.82 -9.80
N SER A 229 8.11 4.07 -10.82
CA SER A 229 8.91 3.83 -12.05
C SER A 229 9.17 5.13 -12.81
N MET A 230 8.15 5.97 -12.99
CA MET A 230 8.30 7.27 -13.67
C MET A 230 9.24 8.21 -12.92
N LEU A 231 9.15 8.25 -11.59
CA LEU A 231 10.05 9.06 -10.75
C LEU A 231 11.49 8.56 -10.81
N ALA A 232 11.71 7.26 -10.70
CA ALA A 232 13.04 6.66 -10.80
C ALA A 232 13.70 6.95 -12.14
N GLY A 233 12.97 6.83 -13.26
CA GLY A 233 13.47 7.14 -14.59
C GLY A 233 13.79 8.62 -14.83
N ARG A 234 13.10 9.54 -14.12
CA ARG A 234 13.41 10.98 -14.19
C ARG A 234 14.58 11.40 -13.32
N LEU A 235 14.77 10.73 -12.19
CA LEU A 235 15.79 11.08 -11.20
C LEU A 235 17.12 10.37 -11.45
N SER A 236 17.11 9.26 -12.21
CA SER A 236 18.31 8.47 -12.51
C SER A 236 18.51 8.31 -14.02
N THR A 237 19.69 8.66 -14.50
CA THR A 237 20.10 8.44 -15.92
C THR A 237 20.50 6.99 -16.21
N ARG A 238 20.55 6.15 -15.17
CA ARG A 238 20.92 4.72 -15.26
C ARG A 238 19.70 3.80 -15.43
N VAL A 239 18.51 4.33 -15.27
CA VAL A 239 17.25 3.55 -15.31
C VAL A 239 16.57 3.79 -16.64
N HIS A 240 16.38 2.74 -17.43
CA HIS A 240 15.69 2.82 -18.70
C HIS A 240 14.23 2.37 -18.52
N ILE A 241 13.32 3.27 -18.86
CA ILE A 241 11.88 3.06 -18.66
C ILE A 241 11.18 2.97 -20.00
N ASN A 242 10.33 1.96 -20.15
CA ASN A 242 9.41 1.86 -21.26
C ASN A 242 8.15 2.69 -20.96
N ASP A 243 8.14 3.96 -21.37
CA ASP A 243 7.00 4.88 -21.12
C ASP A 243 5.71 4.41 -21.77
N ALA A 244 5.78 3.76 -22.94
CA ALA A 244 4.60 3.20 -23.62
C ALA A 244 3.95 2.07 -22.80
N LEU A 245 4.76 1.27 -22.08
CA LEU A 245 4.27 0.26 -21.15
C LEU A 245 3.54 0.92 -19.99
N LEU A 246 4.16 1.92 -19.37
CA LEU A 246 3.56 2.65 -18.24
C LEU A 246 2.27 3.38 -18.65
N GLU A 247 2.20 3.92 -19.87
CA GLU A 247 0.98 4.51 -20.40
C GLU A 247 -0.15 3.49 -20.51
N LYS A 248 0.13 2.27 -21.02
CA LYS A 248 -0.88 1.20 -21.14
C LYS A 248 -1.41 0.78 -19.77
N VAL A 249 -0.51 0.54 -18.80
CA VAL A 249 -0.91 0.21 -17.42
C VAL A 249 -1.77 1.33 -16.83
N SER A 250 -1.39 2.59 -17.02
CA SER A 250 -2.17 3.74 -16.56
C SER A 250 -3.59 3.75 -17.14
N GLY A 251 -3.75 3.36 -18.42
CA GLY A 251 -5.07 3.21 -19.03
C GLY A 251 -5.92 2.12 -18.38
N LEU A 252 -5.32 0.98 -18.02
CA LEU A 252 -6.02 -0.08 -17.28
C LEU A 252 -6.47 0.39 -15.89
N ILE A 253 -5.63 1.15 -15.19
CA ILE A 253 -6.01 1.75 -13.90
C ILE A 253 -7.24 2.64 -14.04
N GLY A 254 -7.34 3.43 -15.13
CA GLY A 254 -8.53 4.24 -15.42
C GLY A 254 -9.82 3.42 -15.51
N TRP A 255 -9.78 2.22 -16.12
CA TRP A 255 -10.93 1.30 -16.18
C TRP A 255 -11.25 0.70 -14.80
N VAL A 256 -10.25 0.36 -14.01
CA VAL A 256 -10.45 -0.11 -12.63
C VAL A 256 -11.14 0.97 -11.80
N LEU A 257 -10.73 2.25 -11.94
CA LEU A 257 -11.39 3.37 -11.26
C LEU A 257 -12.85 3.54 -11.67
N MET A 258 -13.19 3.30 -12.94
CA MET A 258 -14.59 3.34 -13.40
C MET A 258 -15.42 2.27 -12.70
N GLY A 259 -14.92 1.03 -12.64
CA GLY A 259 -15.55 -0.05 -11.91
C GLY A 259 -15.66 0.24 -10.40
N TYR A 260 -14.60 0.82 -9.82
CA TYR A 260 -14.60 1.22 -8.41
C TYR A 260 -15.63 2.31 -8.13
N LEU A 261 -15.74 3.34 -8.98
CA LEU A 261 -16.76 4.38 -8.86
C LEU A 261 -18.17 3.82 -8.89
N TYR A 262 -18.42 2.85 -9.78
CA TYR A 262 -19.71 2.15 -9.88
C TYR A 262 -20.05 1.41 -8.58
N LEU A 263 -19.09 0.68 -8.02
CA LEU A 263 -19.27 -0.02 -6.75
C LEU A 263 -19.48 0.95 -5.59
N ARG A 264 -18.74 2.05 -5.53
CA ARG A 264 -18.91 3.09 -4.50
C ARG A 264 -20.26 3.79 -4.59
N PHE A 265 -20.76 4.01 -5.81
CA PHE A 265 -22.10 4.54 -6.02
C PHE A 265 -23.15 3.62 -5.39
N TRP A 266 -23.11 2.32 -5.68
CA TRP A 266 -24.04 1.36 -5.13
C TRP A 266 -23.88 1.16 -3.62
N ASP A 267 -22.67 1.15 -3.12
CA ASP A 267 -22.37 1.12 -1.68
C ASP A 267 -23.04 2.30 -0.95
N ALA A 268 -22.82 3.52 -1.43
CA ALA A 268 -23.44 4.71 -0.85
C ALA A 268 -24.98 4.72 -0.98
N LEU A 269 -25.50 4.36 -2.17
CA LEU A 269 -26.93 4.34 -2.45
C LEU A 269 -27.67 3.31 -1.59
N SER A 270 -27.10 2.11 -1.44
CA SER A 270 -27.69 1.04 -0.61
C SER A 270 -27.89 1.46 0.85
N MET A 271 -27.03 2.34 1.36
CA MET A 271 -27.14 2.89 2.72
C MET A 271 -28.25 3.94 2.88
N THR A 272 -28.79 4.48 1.77
CA THR A 272 -29.86 5.49 1.80
C THR A 272 -31.26 4.92 1.76
N TYR A 273 -31.45 3.68 1.25
CA TYR A 273 -32.79 3.12 1.02
C TYR A 273 -33.59 2.81 2.28
N THR A 274 -32.91 2.48 3.37
CA THR A 274 -33.58 2.14 4.61
C THR A 274 -32.87 2.81 5.78
N TYR A 275 -33.63 3.49 6.61
CA TYR A 275 -33.09 4.00 7.87
C TYR A 275 -32.64 2.85 8.75
N SER A 276 -31.41 2.93 9.18
CA SER A 276 -30.82 2.02 10.16
C SER A 276 -29.99 2.84 11.15
N PRO A 277 -30.33 2.77 12.46
CA PRO A 277 -29.57 3.50 13.48
C PRO A 277 -28.07 3.21 13.38
N GLY A 278 -27.25 4.25 13.47
CA GLY A 278 -25.80 4.18 13.34
C GLY A 278 -25.29 4.10 11.89
N ARG A 279 -26.02 3.50 10.94
CA ARG A 279 -25.66 3.50 9.53
C ARG A 279 -25.99 4.83 8.86
N THR A 280 -27.19 5.32 9.07
CA THR A 280 -27.64 6.61 8.51
C THR A 280 -26.82 7.77 9.10
N GLU A 281 -26.56 7.73 10.40
CA GLU A 281 -25.70 8.72 11.08
C GLU A 281 -24.25 8.63 10.55
N GLY A 282 -23.73 7.44 10.33
CA GLY A 282 -22.41 7.23 9.74
C GLY A 282 -22.30 7.77 8.32
N LEU A 283 -23.33 7.56 7.50
CA LEU A 283 -23.39 8.14 6.16
C LEU A 283 -23.45 9.68 6.22
N ARG A 284 -24.15 10.26 7.21
CA ARG A 284 -24.15 11.73 7.44
C ARG A 284 -22.77 12.24 7.86
N LEU A 285 -22.01 11.51 8.69
CA LEU A 285 -20.62 11.87 9.00
C LEU A 285 -19.75 11.95 7.73
N LEU A 286 -19.93 10.99 6.81
CA LEU A 286 -19.18 10.96 5.55
C LEU A 286 -19.65 12.06 4.58
N THR A 287 -20.93 12.37 4.51
CA THR A 287 -21.45 13.25 3.45
C THR A 287 -21.65 14.71 3.89
N GLN A 288 -21.87 14.97 5.18
CA GLN A 288 -22.21 16.29 5.72
C GLN A 288 -21.44 16.63 7.00
N GLY A 289 -20.78 15.65 7.63
CA GLY A 289 -20.05 15.78 8.89
C GLY A 289 -18.56 16.08 8.74
N PRO A 290 -17.77 15.83 9.79
CA PRO A 290 -16.34 16.14 9.81
C PRO A 290 -15.51 15.38 8.78
N LEU A 291 -15.99 14.24 8.25
CA LEU A 291 -15.31 13.47 7.22
C LEU A 291 -15.72 13.91 5.80
N SER A 292 -16.67 14.82 5.64
CA SER A 292 -17.26 15.16 4.32
C SER A 292 -16.26 15.75 3.33
N PHE A 293 -15.33 16.57 3.77
CA PHE A 293 -14.29 17.11 2.90
C PHE A 293 -13.38 15.97 2.38
N ASN A 294 -12.95 15.07 3.27
CA ASN A 294 -12.11 13.95 2.88
C ASN A 294 -12.86 12.99 1.93
N PHE A 295 -14.14 12.71 2.22
CA PHE A 295 -14.97 11.85 1.38
C PHE A 295 -15.20 12.46 -0.01
N TRP A 296 -15.73 13.68 -0.10
CA TRP A 296 -16.10 14.26 -1.40
C TRP A 296 -14.87 14.71 -2.19
N VAL A 297 -13.95 15.44 -1.56
CA VAL A 297 -12.80 16.01 -2.25
C VAL A 297 -11.67 14.99 -2.32
N GLY A 298 -11.28 14.38 -1.19
CA GLY A 298 -10.14 13.46 -1.12
C GLY A 298 -10.40 12.15 -1.85
N GLU A 299 -11.51 11.47 -1.54
CA GLU A 299 -11.80 10.16 -2.09
C GLU A 299 -12.48 10.26 -3.48
N ILE A 300 -13.64 10.94 -3.56
CA ILE A 300 -14.48 10.86 -4.78
C ILE A 300 -13.90 11.72 -5.91
N ILE A 301 -13.68 13.01 -5.68
CA ILE A 301 -13.26 13.93 -6.76
C ILE A 301 -11.81 13.68 -7.14
N LEU A 302 -10.88 13.86 -6.18
CA LEU A 302 -9.44 13.76 -6.44
C LEU A 302 -8.95 12.31 -6.49
N GLY A 303 -9.53 11.41 -5.72
CA GLY A 303 -9.13 10.00 -5.68
C GLY A 303 -9.65 9.18 -6.85
N ILE A 304 -10.83 9.49 -7.38
CA ILE A 304 -11.49 8.67 -8.40
C ILE A 304 -11.80 9.46 -9.68
N ILE A 305 -12.63 10.51 -9.63
CA ILE A 305 -13.21 11.13 -10.86
C ILE A 305 -12.13 11.80 -11.71
N VAL A 306 -11.34 12.69 -11.12
CA VAL A 306 -10.31 13.44 -11.86
C VAL A 306 -9.26 12.49 -12.46
N PRO A 307 -8.64 11.57 -11.70
CA PRO A 307 -7.65 10.67 -12.27
C PRO A 307 -8.27 9.69 -13.28
N MET A 308 -9.50 9.23 -13.09
CA MET A 308 -10.21 8.40 -14.06
C MET A 308 -10.33 9.12 -15.41
N ILE A 309 -10.76 10.38 -15.42
CA ILE A 309 -10.86 11.18 -16.65
C ILE A 309 -9.50 11.34 -17.33
N VAL A 310 -8.46 11.65 -16.57
CA VAL A 310 -7.09 11.82 -17.07
C VAL A 310 -6.58 10.52 -17.68
N LEU A 311 -6.76 9.40 -16.98
CA LEU A 311 -6.19 8.11 -17.39
C LEU A 311 -6.98 7.43 -18.52
N LEU A 312 -8.28 7.64 -18.62
CA LEU A 312 -9.10 7.10 -19.72
C LEU A 312 -8.91 7.86 -21.03
N ARG A 313 -8.58 9.17 -20.97
CA ARG A 313 -8.36 9.97 -22.19
C ARG A 313 -6.90 9.85 -22.68
N PRO A 314 -6.64 9.21 -23.84
CA PRO A 314 -5.27 9.04 -24.34
C PRO A 314 -4.49 10.35 -24.49
N SER A 315 -5.18 11.45 -24.88
CA SER A 315 -4.57 12.77 -25.04
C SER A 315 -4.01 13.34 -23.73
N LEU A 316 -4.69 13.11 -22.60
CA LEU A 316 -4.25 13.56 -21.28
C LEU A 316 -3.23 12.59 -20.67
N ARG A 317 -3.49 11.29 -20.79
CA ARG A 317 -2.63 10.23 -20.26
C ARG A 317 -1.21 10.25 -20.85
N ARG A 318 -1.05 10.64 -22.13
CA ARG A 318 0.25 10.76 -22.79
C ARG A 318 1.10 11.89 -22.23
N VAL A 319 0.51 12.89 -21.57
CA VAL A 319 1.25 13.96 -20.91
C VAL A 319 1.83 13.43 -19.58
N PRO A 320 3.17 13.23 -19.46
CA PRO A 320 3.74 12.56 -18.31
C PRO A 320 3.45 13.25 -16.96
N VAL A 321 3.38 14.58 -16.95
CA VAL A 321 3.09 15.34 -15.72
C VAL A 321 1.66 15.11 -15.26
N LEU A 322 0.68 15.18 -16.18
CA LEU A 322 -0.73 14.94 -15.85
C LEU A 322 -0.93 13.49 -15.37
N ARG A 323 -0.27 12.53 -16.01
CA ARG A 323 -0.28 11.13 -15.59
C ARG A 323 0.27 10.96 -14.18
N MET A 324 1.42 11.56 -13.86
CA MET A 324 2.00 11.50 -12.51
C MET A 324 1.09 12.11 -11.45
N ILE A 325 0.48 13.26 -11.73
CA ILE A 325 -0.47 13.92 -10.83
C ILE A 325 -1.68 13.00 -10.61
N ALA A 326 -2.26 12.44 -11.67
CA ALA A 326 -3.39 11.52 -11.56
C ALA A 326 -3.05 10.27 -10.72
N LEU A 327 -1.87 9.68 -10.92
CA LEU A 327 -1.42 8.54 -10.14
C LEU A 327 -1.22 8.89 -8.65
N LEU A 328 -0.66 10.07 -8.36
CA LEU A 328 -0.54 10.56 -6.98
C LEU A 328 -1.91 10.78 -6.33
N MET A 329 -2.86 11.34 -7.09
CA MET A 329 -4.24 11.52 -6.63
C MET A 329 -4.90 10.19 -6.29
N ILE A 330 -4.70 9.12 -7.06
CA ILE A 330 -5.24 7.78 -6.75
C ILE A 330 -4.68 7.27 -5.42
N ILE A 331 -3.37 7.38 -5.21
CA ILE A 331 -2.71 6.94 -3.98
C ILE A 331 -3.30 7.69 -2.78
N GLY A 332 -3.43 9.02 -2.88
CA GLY A 332 -4.09 9.84 -1.85
C GLY A 332 -5.55 9.47 -1.65
N GLY A 333 -6.30 9.19 -2.71
CA GLY A 333 -7.69 8.78 -2.65
C GLY A 333 -7.91 7.44 -1.97
N VAL A 334 -7.02 6.46 -2.19
CA VAL A 334 -7.07 5.18 -1.46
C VAL A 334 -6.77 5.40 0.03
N ALA A 335 -5.80 6.24 0.37
CA ALA A 335 -5.53 6.59 1.77
C ALA A 335 -6.72 7.32 2.41
N ALA A 336 -7.36 8.25 1.70
CA ALA A 336 -8.58 8.92 2.13
C ALA A 336 -9.72 7.93 2.38
N TYR A 337 -9.94 6.98 1.48
CA TYR A 337 -10.93 5.91 1.64
C TYR A 337 -10.65 5.04 2.88
N ARG A 338 -9.37 4.69 3.13
CA ARG A 338 -8.99 3.90 4.31
C ARG A 338 -9.22 4.69 5.61
N TRP A 339 -8.93 5.98 5.61
CA TRP A 339 -9.20 6.88 6.73
C TRP A 339 -10.70 6.96 7.02
N ASP A 340 -11.51 7.25 6.01
CA ASP A 340 -12.96 7.37 6.15
C ASP A 340 -13.60 6.06 6.60
N THR A 341 -13.20 4.94 6.01
CA THR A 341 -13.72 3.62 6.40
C THR A 341 -13.33 3.30 7.84
N ASN A 342 -12.07 3.55 8.23
CA ASN A 342 -11.60 3.27 9.57
C ASN A 342 -12.34 4.10 10.62
N LEU A 343 -12.52 5.40 10.40
CA LEU A 343 -13.11 6.30 11.41
C LEU A 343 -14.64 6.32 11.41
N ALA A 344 -15.31 6.23 10.26
CA ALA A 344 -16.75 6.39 10.19
C ALA A 344 -17.53 5.47 11.14
N GLY A 345 -17.07 4.24 11.35
CA GLY A 345 -17.71 3.32 12.28
C GLY A 345 -17.28 3.50 13.73
N GLN A 346 -16.20 4.20 14.01
CA GLN A 346 -15.72 4.44 15.37
C GLN A 346 -16.26 5.74 15.96
N LEU A 347 -16.47 6.75 15.10
CA LEU A 347 -16.96 8.06 15.55
C LEU A 347 -18.44 8.06 15.94
N ILE A 348 -19.15 6.96 15.76
CA ILE A 348 -20.54 6.79 16.20
C ILE A 348 -20.63 5.60 17.14
N VAL A 349 -21.21 5.85 18.31
CA VAL A 349 -21.49 4.86 19.34
C VAL A 349 -22.98 4.76 19.56
N LEU A 350 -23.55 3.58 19.38
CA LEU A 350 -24.96 3.34 19.69
C LEU A 350 -25.11 2.95 21.15
N THR A 351 -25.97 3.65 21.85
CA THR A 351 -26.45 3.30 23.21
C THR A 351 -27.84 2.75 23.09
N TYR A 352 -28.06 1.51 23.50
CA TYR A 352 -29.36 0.86 23.49
C TYR A 352 -30.03 1.12 24.86
N LEU A 353 -31.08 1.93 24.86
CA LEU A 353 -31.95 2.17 26.01
C LEU A 353 -33.22 1.32 25.85
N PRO A 354 -34.00 1.06 26.93
CA PRO A 354 -35.16 0.19 26.88
C PRO A 354 -36.24 0.59 25.86
N GLN A 355 -36.32 1.87 25.49
CA GLN A 355 -37.33 2.40 24.58
C GLN A 355 -36.77 3.10 23.35
N GLU A 356 -35.44 3.31 23.26
CA GLU A 356 -34.84 4.04 22.16
C GLU A 356 -33.39 3.62 21.93
N ILE A 357 -32.90 3.87 20.71
CA ILE A 357 -31.48 3.76 20.35
C ILE A 357 -30.94 5.16 20.16
N VAL A 358 -29.97 5.55 20.97
CA VAL A 358 -29.34 6.87 20.92
C VAL A 358 -27.95 6.77 20.26
N ALA A 359 -27.77 7.52 19.18
CA ALA A 359 -26.46 7.67 18.55
C ALA A 359 -25.67 8.79 19.26
N ARG A 360 -24.50 8.47 19.78
CA ARG A 360 -23.55 9.41 20.36
C ARG A 360 -22.37 9.56 19.42
N TYR A 361 -21.87 10.79 19.30
CA TYR A 361 -20.71 11.10 18.48
C TYR A 361 -19.48 11.25 19.36
N THR A 362 -18.36 10.77 18.89
CA THR A 362 -17.03 10.99 19.44
C THR A 362 -16.15 11.62 18.37
N ASP A 363 -14.99 12.10 18.74
CA ASP A 363 -14.00 12.69 17.85
C ASP A 363 -12.64 11.99 18.00
N TYR A 364 -11.80 12.15 17.01
CA TYR A 364 -10.43 11.65 17.02
C TYR A 364 -9.53 12.57 16.22
N VAL A 365 -8.45 12.98 16.83
CA VAL A 365 -7.34 13.70 16.19
C VAL A 365 -6.05 13.00 16.61
N PRO A 366 -5.18 12.62 15.67
CA PRO A 366 -3.92 11.96 16.02
C PRO A 366 -3.06 12.85 16.95
N SER A 367 -2.46 12.25 17.96
CA SER A 367 -1.48 12.93 18.81
C SER A 367 -0.17 13.21 18.03
N LEU A 368 0.67 14.10 18.59
CA LEU A 368 1.98 14.36 18.00
C LEU A 368 2.85 13.07 17.92
N ILE A 369 2.75 12.20 18.93
CA ILE A 369 3.47 10.92 18.97
C ILE A 369 2.99 9.99 17.85
N GLU A 370 1.66 9.88 17.66
CA GLU A 370 1.09 9.10 16.55
C GLU A 370 1.54 9.62 15.19
N THR A 371 1.52 10.95 15.01
CA THR A 371 1.92 11.61 13.77
C THR A 371 3.40 11.40 13.46
N LEU A 372 4.29 11.58 14.46
CA LEU A 372 5.72 11.39 14.27
C LEU A 372 6.07 9.93 13.98
N ALA A 373 5.48 8.99 14.72
CA ALA A 373 5.72 7.56 14.49
C ALA A 373 5.21 7.13 13.11
N GLY A 374 4.00 7.54 12.72
CA GLY A 374 3.44 7.27 11.40
C GLY A 374 4.26 7.89 10.26
N ALA A 375 4.68 9.15 10.39
CA ALA A 375 5.56 9.81 9.44
C ALA A 375 6.92 9.09 9.30
N GLY A 376 7.45 8.56 10.41
CA GLY A 376 8.67 7.75 10.42
C GLY A 376 8.55 6.48 9.60
N VAL A 377 7.41 5.78 9.69
CA VAL A 377 7.13 4.58 8.88
C VAL A 377 6.98 4.94 7.40
N ILE A 378 6.31 6.03 7.07
CA ILE A 378 6.20 6.49 5.68
C ILE A 378 7.59 6.86 5.14
N ALA A 379 8.40 7.57 5.92
CA ALA A 379 9.78 7.92 5.55
C ALA A 379 10.65 6.67 5.35
N TYR A 380 10.45 5.61 6.15
CA TYR A 380 11.10 4.32 5.95
C TYR A 380 10.75 3.72 4.58
N GLY A 381 9.47 3.69 4.21
CA GLY A 381 9.04 3.15 2.91
C GLY A 381 9.67 3.93 1.74
N LEU A 382 9.66 5.26 1.81
CA LEU A 382 10.30 6.13 0.81
C LEU A 382 11.82 5.93 0.75
N MET A 383 12.48 5.78 1.90
CA MET A 383 13.92 5.52 1.99
C MET A 383 14.26 4.16 1.37
N ALA A 384 13.53 3.10 1.76
CA ALA A 384 13.74 1.75 1.26
C ALA A 384 13.60 1.69 -0.27
N PHE A 385 12.56 2.33 -0.83
CA PHE A 385 12.39 2.43 -2.28
C PHE A 385 13.53 3.24 -2.94
N THR A 386 13.90 4.38 -2.36
CA THR A 386 14.98 5.24 -2.89
C THR A 386 16.32 4.49 -2.96
N LEU A 387 16.67 3.77 -1.89
CA LEU A 387 17.91 2.97 -1.85
C LEU A 387 17.82 1.75 -2.77
N GLY A 388 16.67 1.07 -2.80
CA GLY A 388 16.42 -0.05 -3.69
C GLY A 388 16.55 0.33 -5.16
N ALA A 389 15.91 1.41 -5.58
CA ALA A 389 16.00 1.92 -6.95
C ALA A 389 17.45 2.33 -7.35
N ARG A 390 18.27 2.76 -6.37
CA ARG A 390 19.66 3.17 -6.63
C ARG A 390 20.65 2.02 -6.64
N TYR A 391 20.46 1.02 -5.77
CA TYR A 391 21.49 -0.01 -5.50
C TYR A 391 21.09 -1.43 -5.90
N LEU A 392 19.81 -1.70 -6.19
CA LEU A 392 19.28 -3.04 -6.42
C LEU A 392 18.68 -3.26 -7.82
N ASN A 393 18.82 -2.32 -8.76
CA ASN A 393 18.27 -2.41 -10.12
C ASN A 393 16.76 -2.79 -10.16
N VAL A 394 15.96 -2.26 -9.23
CA VAL A 394 14.55 -2.62 -9.06
C VAL A 394 13.67 -2.13 -10.21
N VAL A 395 14.08 -1.08 -10.93
CA VAL A 395 13.23 -0.32 -11.86
C VAL A 395 13.75 -0.37 -13.32
N ASP A 396 14.81 -1.12 -13.64
CA ASP A 396 15.31 -1.18 -15.01
C ASP A 396 14.47 -2.11 -15.89
N HIS A 397 13.88 -1.56 -16.96
CA HIS A 397 13.02 -2.27 -17.89
C HIS A 397 13.77 -2.90 -19.07
N GLN A 398 15.02 -2.50 -19.35
CA GLN A 398 15.79 -3.04 -20.48
C GLN A 398 16.44 -4.38 -20.17
N GLU A 399 17.02 -4.54 -18.99
CA GLU A 399 17.72 -5.76 -18.59
C GLU A 399 16.82 -7.01 -18.68
N VAL A 400 15.53 -6.87 -18.40
CA VAL A 400 14.55 -7.97 -18.48
C VAL A 400 14.18 -8.29 -19.91
N LEU A 401 14.12 -7.31 -20.81
CA LEU A 401 13.81 -7.51 -22.23
C LEU A 401 14.97 -8.16 -22.97
N GLU A 402 16.20 -7.77 -22.70
CA GLU A 402 17.40 -8.35 -23.30
C GLU A 402 17.65 -9.79 -22.85
N ALA A 403 17.43 -10.09 -21.56
CA ALA A 403 17.54 -11.44 -21.02
C ALA A 403 16.56 -12.44 -21.67
N HIS A 404 15.43 -11.97 -22.20
CA HIS A 404 14.43 -12.80 -22.89
C HIS A 404 14.60 -12.82 -24.41
N ALA A 405 15.30 -11.85 -25.00
CA ALA A 405 15.59 -11.81 -26.43
C ALA A 405 16.72 -12.77 -26.83
N LEU A 406 17.69 -13.01 -25.96
CA LEU A 406 18.86 -13.88 -26.23
C LEU A 406 18.49 -15.34 -26.54
N PRO A 407 17.54 -16.02 -25.86
CA PRO A 407 17.13 -17.37 -26.21
C PRO A 407 16.39 -17.46 -27.54
N GLN A 408 15.64 -16.44 -27.94
CA GLN A 408 14.85 -16.43 -29.18
C GLN A 408 15.73 -16.19 -30.40
N LEU A 409 16.81 -15.43 -30.27
CA LEU A 409 17.82 -15.27 -31.35
C LEU A 409 18.65 -16.52 -31.56
N ALA A 410 18.91 -17.29 -30.50
CA ALA A 410 19.64 -18.56 -30.60
C ALA A 410 18.82 -19.67 -31.28
N THR A 411 17.50 -19.68 -31.12
CA THR A 411 16.60 -20.64 -31.79
C THR A 411 16.31 -20.26 -33.25
N SER A 412 16.26 -18.99 -33.60
CA SER A 412 16.06 -18.52 -34.98
C SER A 412 17.32 -18.59 -35.87
N ALA A 413 18.48 -18.77 -35.27
CA ALA A 413 19.74 -18.96 -35.99
C ALA A 413 20.09 -20.47 -36.20
N ALA A 414 19.27 -21.37 -35.68
CA ALA A 414 19.42 -22.83 -35.79
C ALA A 414 18.41 -23.47 -36.79
N ASP A 415 17.49 -22.70 -37.35
CA ASP A 415 16.63 -23.02 -38.48
C ASP A 415 17.13 -22.29 -39.74
#